data_43ecf50945e2fa4badc22cf9b12660fd
#
_entry.id   43ecf50945e2fa4badc22cf9b12660fd
#
_cell.length_a   1.000
_cell.length_b   1.000
_cell.length_c   1.000
_cell.angle_alpha   90.00
_cell.angle_beta   90.00
_cell.angle_gamma   90.00
#
_symmetry.space_group_name_H-M   'P 1'
#
loop_
_entity.id
_entity.type
_entity.pdbx_description
1 polymer ?
#
loop_
_entity_poly.entity_id
_entity_poly.type
_entity_poly.pdbx_seq_one_letter_code
_entity_poly.pdbx_strand_id
1 'polypeptide(L)'
;WLNAQMARYYSSTDSVLFTKYAILSRDAYQQIEELTYQYNKVIAGGKWDKVMDMAPRNLPVFQEPDFRMNDIRPVDVDENTFCNSFVWAINANWGEWESEKAKILPGVGHSFNSVALEKGSSITFMCYLTKTGEGTIKIGTLPNHDVNGGGMKFAVYINGNEVGEIDYSTKGRSEKWKQNVLRNQVVSTLNYNFQEVGNVELTVQSLSPHIILDQIMITVGEEVPFYEFPVQMK
;
A
#
# COMPACT_ATOMS: atom_id res chain seq x y z
N TRP A 1 11.87 -10.62 6.35
CA TRP A 1 11.30 -9.83 7.46
C TRP A 1 9.87 -10.27 7.80
N LEU A 2 8.93 -10.26 6.85
CA LEU A 2 7.53 -10.69 7.10
C LEU A 2 7.45 -12.10 7.67
N ASN A 3 8.16 -13.06 7.05
CA ASN A 3 8.20 -14.44 7.55
C ASN A 3 8.79 -14.52 8.96
N ALA A 4 9.76 -13.67 9.32
CA ALA A 4 10.29 -13.60 10.68
C ALA A 4 9.22 -13.12 11.67
N GLN A 5 8.40 -12.14 11.31
CA GLN A 5 7.28 -11.68 12.14
C GLN A 5 6.22 -12.77 12.32
N MET A 6 5.88 -13.49 11.25
CA MET A 6 4.95 -14.62 11.31
C MET A 6 5.49 -15.76 12.17
N ALA A 7 6.79 -16.09 12.07
CA ALA A 7 7.42 -17.08 12.94
C ALA A 7 7.31 -16.66 14.40
N ARG A 8 7.61 -15.42 14.72
CA ARG A 8 7.47 -14.89 16.09
C ARG A 8 6.03 -15.02 16.58
N TYR A 9 5.04 -14.60 15.77
CA TYR A 9 3.62 -14.66 16.12
C TYR A 9 3.20 -16.09 16.51
N TYR A 10 3.62 -17.10 15.76
CA TYR A 10 3.27 -18.49 16.03
C TYR A 10 4.16 -19.21 17.04
N SER A 11 5.21 -18.58 17.55
CA SER A 11 6.20 -19.23 18.42
C SER A 11 5.62 -19.86 19.68
N SER A 12 4.53 -19.32 20.22
CA SER A 12 3.86 -19.83 21.42
C SER A 12 2.56 -20.57 21.16
N THR A 13 2.00 -20.49 19.94
CA THR A 13 0.65 -20.96 19.63
C THR A 13 0.62 -22.15 18.66
N ASP A 14 1.56 -22.21 17.70
CA ASP A 14 1.60 -23.24 16.67
C ASP A 14 3.02 -23.54 16.22
N SER A 15 3.57 -24.67 16.69
CA SER A 15 4.94 -25.09 16.39
C SER A 15 5.16 -25.45 14.90
N VAL A 16 4.12 -25.87 14.18
CA VAL A 16 4.22 -26.22 12.76
C VAL A 16 4.32 -24.95 11.92
N LEU A 17 3.44 -23.97 12.17
CA LEU A 17 3.48 -22.67 11.51
C LEU A 17 4.73 -21.88 11.89
N PHE A 18 5.15 -21.92 13.15
CA PHE A 18 6.45 -21.37 13.59
C PHE A 18 7.60 -21.91 12.74
N THR A 19 7.73 -23.25 12.66
CA THR A 19 8.81 -23.91 11.91
C THR A 19 8.76 -23.53 10.45
N LYS A 20 7.57 -23.54 9.83
CA LYS A 20 7.37 -23.14 8.43
C LYS A 20 7.90 -21.73 8.15
N TYR A 21 7.45 -20.75 8.92
CA TYR A 21 7.82 -19.36 8.70
C TYR A 21 9.27 -19.05 9.10
N ALA A 22 9.82 -19.75 10.08
CA ALA A 22 11.23 -19.66 10.42
C ALA A 22 12.13 -20.15 9.29
N ILE A 23 11.79 -21.28 8.64
CA ILE A 23 12.50 -21.77 7.46
C ILE A 23 12.41 -20.76 6.33
N LEU A 24 11.21 -20.33 5.95
CA LEU A 24 11.02 -19.35 4.88
C LEU A 24 11.79 -18.04 5.11
N SER A 25 11.90 -17.61 6.35
CA SER A 25 12.65 -16.41 6.69
C SER A 25 14.17 -16.59 6.54
N ARG A 26 14.72 -17.76 6.96
CA ARG A 26 16.14 -18.09 6.79
C ARG A 26 16.50 -18.25 5.33
N ASP A 27 15.67 -18.96 4.56
CA ASP A 27 15.91 -19.17 3.13
C ASP A 27 15.95 -17.82 2.39
N ALA A 28 15.01 -16.93 2.69
CA ALA A 28 14.99 -15.58 2.12
C ALA A 28 16.24 -14.78 2.49
N TYR A 29 16.73 -14.89 3.73
CA TYR A 29 17.96 -14.22 4.16
C TYR A 29 19.19 -14.77 3.44
N GLN A 30 19.31 -16.10 3.32
CA GLN A 30 20.40 -16.72 2.56
C GLN A 30 20.39 -16.31 1.09
N GLN A 31 19.20 -16.18 0.47
CA GLN A 31 19.08 -15.68 -0.89
C GLN A 31 19.58 -14.22 -1.02
N ILE A 32 19.31 -13.39 -0.02
CA ILE A 32 19.85 -12.02 -0.01
C ILE A 32 21.38 -12.03 0.04
N GLU A 33 21.99 -12.87 0.88
CA GLU A 33 23.45 -13.00 0.98
C GLU A 33 24.04 -13.48 -0.35
N GLU A 34 23.44 -14.49 -0.97
CA GLU A 34 23.89 -15.02 -2.25
C GLU A 34 23.78 -13.99 -3.37
N LEU A 35 22.63 -13.32 -3.49
CA LEU A 35 22.43 -12.28 -4.49
C LEU A 35 23.37 -11.09 -4.28
N THR A 36 23.62 -10.73 -3.03
CA THR A 36 24.60 -9.68 -2.67
C THR A 36 26.01 -10.09 -3.10
N TYR A 37 26.41 -11.34 -2.85
CA TYR A 37 27.68 -11.88 -3.32
C TYR A 37 27.79 -11.86 -4.85
N GLN A 38 26.76 -12.35 -5.53
CA GLN A 38 26.73 -12.35 -7.01
C GLN A 38 26.85 -10.95 -7.57
N TYR A 39 26.11 -9.98 -6.99
CA TYR A 39 26.17 -8.59 -7.43
C TYR A 39 27.55 -7.98 -7.23
N ASN A 40 28.13 -8.13 -6.03
CA ASN A 40 29.39 -7.48 -5.69
C ASN A 40 30.59 -8.16 -6.35
N LYS A 41 30.60 -9.50 -6.43
CA LYS A 41 31.82 -10.27 -6.77
C LYS A 41 31.80 -10.91 -8.15
N VAL A 42 30.62 -11.22 -8.69
CA VAL A 42 30.52 -12.02 -9.93
C VAL A 42 30.14 -11.14 -11.12
N ILE A 43 29.10 -10.31 -10.98
CA ILE A 43 28.61 -9.46 -12.07
C ILE A 43 29.71 -8.48 -12.50
N ALA A 44 29.89 -8.35 -13.81
CA ALA A 44 30.89 -7.47 -14.42
C ALA A 44 32.33 -7.66 -13.86
N GLY A 45 32.69 -8.92 -13.48
CA GLY A 45 34.01 -9.22 -12.94
C GLY A 45 34.30 -8.55 -11.59
N GLY A 46 33.29 -8.28 -10.79
CA GLY A 46 33.43 -7.64 -9.47
C GLY A 46 33.55 -6.12 -9.52
N LYS A 47 33.15 -5.49 -10.64
CA LYS A 47 33.14 -4.01 -10.77
C LYS A 47 32.33 -3.32 -9.69
N TRP A 48 31.31 -3.99 -9.17
CA TRP A 48 30.39 -3.47 -8.16
C TRP A 48 30.73 -3.92 -6.72
N ASP A 49 31.96 -4.41 -6.53
CA ASP A 49 32.42 -4.84 -5.22
C ASP A 49 32.23 -3.73 -4.16
N LYS A 50 31.71 -4.11 -3.01
CA LYS A 50 31.38 -3.25 -1.85
C LYS A 50 30.23 -2.25 -2.06
N VAL A 51 29.52 -2.29 -3.17
CA VAL A 51 28.35 -1.42 -3.37
C VAL A 51 27.18 -1.84 -2.50
N MET A 52 27.02 -3.15 -2.26
CA MET A 52 25.94 -3.73 -1.45
C MET A 52 26.40 -4.31 -0.11
N ASP A 53 27.58 -3.90 0.39
CA ASP A 53 28.17 -4.51 1.60
C ASP A 53 27.57 -3.99 2.92
N MET A 54 26.84 -2.88 2.89
CA MET A 54 26.30 -2.27 4.10
C MET A 54 24.79 -2.26 4.09
N ALA A 55 24.21 -2.75 5.18
CA ALA A 55 22.78 -2.58 5.43
C ALA A 55 22.42 -1.09 5.49
N PRO A 56 21.53 -0.60 4.61
CA PRO A 56 21.16 0.81 4.60
C PRO A 56 20.67 1.26 5.96
N ARG A 57 21.29 2.31 6.54
CA ARG A 57 20.91 2.94 7.81
C ARG A 57 20.86 1.99 9.02
N ASN A 58 21.52 0.84 8.98
CA ASN A 58 21.45 -0.20 10.02
C ASN A 58 20.02 -0.63 10.39
N LEU A 59 19.11 -0.62 9.43
CA LEU A 59 17.72 -0.99 9.68
C LEU A 59 17.61 -2.49 10.00
N PRO A 60 16.81 -2.85 11.02
CA PRO A 60 16.64 -4.26 11.45
C PRO A 60 16.17 -5.19 10.34
N VAL A 61 15.47 -4.67 9.34
CA VAL A 61 14.96 -5.43 8.19
C VAL A 61 16.06 -6.06 7.34
N PHE A 62 17.29 -5.52 7.39
CA PHE A 62 18.46 -6.05 6.67
C PHE A 62 19.37 -6.94 7.53
N GLN A 63 19.04 -7.14 8.80
CA GLN A 63 19.80 -7.99 9.70
C GLN A 63 19.33 -9.44 9.62
N GLU A 64 20.18 -10.36 10.08
CA GLU A 64 19.80 -11.77 10.19
C GLU A 64 18.51 -11.91 11.03
N PRO A 65 17.54 -12.73 10.57
CA PRO A 65 16.29 -12.91 11.29
C PRO A 65 16.51 -13.51 12.70
N ASP A 66 16.03 -12.85 13.71
CA ASP A 66 16.04 -13.34 15.09
C ASP A 66 14.62 -13.77 15.49
N PHE A 67 14.48 -15.01 15.93
CA PHE A 67 13.21 -15.59 16.40
C PHE A 67 13.12 -15.70 17.93
N ARG A 68 14.11 -15.18 18.68
CA ARG A 68 14.09 -15.24 20.11
C ARG A 68 12.99 -14.36 20.69
N MET A 69 12.28 -14.90 21.67
CA MET A 69 11.07 -14.30 22.26
C MET A 69 11.29 -13.04 23.10
N ASN A 70 12.56 -12.71 23.46
CA ASN A 70 12.84 -11.80 24.56
C ASN A 70 12.61 -10.30 24.26
N ASP A 71 12.39 -9.90 23.00
CA ASP A 71 12.25 -8.50 22.61
C ASP A 71 10.94 -8.17 21.88
N ILE A 72 10.02 -9.11 21.80
CA ILE A 72 8.73 -8.83 21.19
C ILE A 72 7.81 -8.34 22.30
N ARG A 73 7.65 -7.04 22.39
CA ARG A 73 6.33 -6.56 22.78
C ARG A 73 5.39 -7.05 21.67
N PRO A 74 4.41 -7.92 21.98
CA PRO A 74 3.30 -8.09 21.09
C PRO A 74 2.88 -6.65 20.76
N VAL A 75 2.78 -6.29 19.48
CA VAL A 75 1.84 -5.24 19.16
C VAL A 75 0.55 -5.87 19.67
N ASP A 76 0.03 -5.31 20.76
CA ASP A 76 -1.34 -5.59 21.21
C ASP A 76 -2.24 -5.14 20.06
N VAL A 77 -2.29 -5.96 19.05
CA VAL A 77 -3.39 -5.92 18.10
C VAL A 77 -4.50 -6.57 18.88
N ASP A 78 -5.27 -5.73 19.54
CA ASP A 78 -6.51 -6.17 20.15
C ASP A 78 -7.26 -6.92 19.06
N GLU A 79 -7.37 -8.25 19.19
CA GLU A 79 -8.12 -9.08 18.23
C GLU A 79 -9.55 -8.55 18.06
N ASN A 80 -10.08 -7.85 19.09
CA ASN A 80 -11.35 -7.16 19.03
C ASN A 80 -11.36 -5.97 18.05
N THR A 81 -10.23 -5.30 17.84
CA THR A 81 -10.14 -4.18 16.88
C THR A 81 -10.40 -4.66 15.46
N PHE A 82 -9.86 -5.80 15.06
CA PHE A 82 -10.15 -6.39 13.75
C PHE A 82 -11.60 -6.88 13.62
N CYS A 83 -12.18 -7.42 14.70
CA CYS A 83 -13.58 -7.87 14.72
C CYS A 83 -14.57 -6.70 14.66
N ASN A 84 -14.16 -5.50 15.06
CA ASN A 84 -15.02 -4.32 15.15
C ASN A 84 -14.92 -3.38 13.95
N SER A 85 -14.04 -3.64 13.00
CA SER A 85 -13.85 -2.78 11.83
C SER A 85 -14.22 -3.51 10.54
N PHE A 86 -14.85 -2.79 9.63
CA PHE A 86 -14.99 -3.20 8.25
C PHE A 86 -13.83 -2.64 7.45
N VAL A 87 -13.15 -3.48 6.69
CA VAL A 87 -12.07 -3.08 5.79
C VAL A 87 -12.31 -3.67 4.41
N TRP A 88 -12.31 -2.82 3.41
CA TRP A 88 -12.37 -3.20 2.02
C TRP A 88 -11.28 -2.46 1.24
N ALA A 89 -10.53 -3.19 0.41
CA ALA A 89 -9.48 -2.61 -0.42
C ALA A 89 -9.48 -3.23 -1.82
N ILE A 90 -9.15 -2.42 -2.83
CA ILE A 90 -9.18 -2.81 -4.23
C ILE A 90 -8.07 -2.13 -5.02
N ASN A 91 -7.54 -2.81 -6.04
CA ASN A 91 -6.66 -2.21 -7.04
C ASN A 91 -7.45 -1.36 -8.03
N ALA A 92 -6.87 -0.25 -8.46
CA ALA A 92 -7.53 0.68 -9.37
C ALA A 92 -7.95 0.04 -10.69
N ASN A 93 -7.15 -0.87 -11.23
CA ASN A 93 -7.43 -1.55 -12.50
C ASN A 93 -8.62 -2.54 -12.45
N TRP A 94 -9.24 -2.70 -11.29
CA TRP A 94 -10.47 -3.52 -11.13
C TRP A 94 -11.75 -2.66 -11.06
N GLY A 95 -11.62 -1.34 -11.14
CA GLY A 95 -12.74 -0.43 -11.30
C GLY A 95 -13.27 -0.39 -12.73
N GLU A 96 -14.38 0.30 -12.92
CA GLU A 96 -15.03 0.51 -14.20
C GLU A 96 -14.80 1.95 -14.69
N TRP A 97 -14.41 2.13 -15.96
CA TRP A 97 -14.21 3.44 -16.58
C TRP A 97 -14.49 3.40 -18.08
N GLU A 98 -14.65 4.57 -18.69
CA GLU A 98 -14.73 4.71 -20.14
C GLU A 98 -13.33 4.47 -20.77
N SER A 99 -13.23 3.52 -21.69
CA SER A 99 -11.96 2.99 -22.21
C SER A 99 -11.05 4.02 -22.90
N GLU A 100 -11.60 5.11 -23.40
CA GLU A 100 -10.82 6.14 -24.10
C GLU A 100 -10.17 7.19 -23.16
N LYS A 101 -10.63 7.26 -21.89
CA LYS A 101 -10.24 8.31 -20.94
C LYS A 101 -9.36 7.84 -19.80
N ALA A 102 -9.04 6.56 -19.75
CA ALA A 102 -8.16 5.99 -18.77
C ALA A 102 -7.29 4.89 -19.36
N LYS A 103 -6.07 4.73 -18.83
CA LYS A 103 -5.10 3.77 -19.35
C LYS A 103 -4.40 3.04 -18.21
N ILE A 104 -4.35 1.71 -18.30
CA ILE A 104 -3.55 0.89 -17.39
C ILE A 104 -2.07 1.12 -17.68
N LEU A 105 -1.29 1.37 -16.62
CA LEU A 105 0.16 1.44 -16.62
C LEU A 105 0.73 0.19 -15.95
N PRO A 106 1.18 -0.80 -16.71
CA PRO A 106 1.72 -2.03 -16.14
C PRO A 106 3.08 -1.80 -15.50
N GLY A 107 3.37 -2.53 -14.42
CA GLY A 107 4.64 -2.52 -13.72
C GLY A 107 4.85 -1.36 -12.76
N VAL A 108 3.83 -0.52 -12.49
CA VAL A 108 3.94 0.62 -11.59
C VAL A 108 2.91 0.56 -10.46
N GLY A 109 3.25 1.18 -9.32
CA GLY A 109 2.45 1.18 -8.10
C GLY A 109 2.55 -0.13 -7.31
N HIS A 110 1.84 -0.22 -6.20
CA HIS A 110 1.72 -1.43 -5.40
C HIS A 110 0.84 -2.48 -6.09
N SER A 111 -0.12 -2.02 -6.92
CA SER A 111 -0.97 -2.91 -7.71
C SER A 111 -0.25 -3.55 -8.90
N PHE A 112 0.91 -3.04 -9.30
CA PHE A 112 1.60 -3.34 -10.57
C PHE A 112 0.75 -3.06 -11.83
N ASN A 113 -0.41 -2.42 -11.67
CA ASN A 113 -1.33 -2.06 -12.75
C ASN A 113 -2.11 -0.79 -12.36
N SER A 114 -1.40 0.30 -12.10
CA SER A 114 -2.03 1.58 -11.79
C SER A 114 -2.79 2.13 -13.01
N VAL A 115 -3.78 2.98 -12.79
CA VAL A 115 -4.63 3.55 -13.84
C VAL A 115 -4.38 5.04 -13.97
N ALA A 116 -3.88 5.47 -15.13
CA ALA A 116 -3.74 6.88 -15.46
C ALA A 116 -5.07 7.43 -15.94
N LEU A 117 -5.52 8.53 -15.34
CA LEU A 117 -6.77 9.22 -15.63
C LEU A 117 -6.50 10.53 -16.36
N GLU A 118 -7.21 10.79 -17.46
CA GLU A 118 -7.26 12.10 -18.10
C GLU A 118 -8.12 13.06 -17.27
N LYS A 119 -7.90 14.36 -17.44
CA LYS A 119 -8.72 15.35 -16.77
C LYS A 119 -10.20 15.19 -17.13
N GLY A 120 -11.05 15.15 -16.12
CA GLY A 120 -12.50 14.96 -16.25
C GLY A 120 -12.95 13.51 -16.37
N SER A 121 -12.01 12.55 -16.46
CA SER A 121 -12.36 11.13 -16.43
C SER A 121 -12.62 10.66 -15.02
N SER A 122 -13.41 9.59 -14.89
CA SER A 122 -13.72 8.96 -13.62
C SER A 122 -13.53 7.45 -13.68
N ILE A 123 -13.33 6.88 -12.52
CA ILE A 123 -13.30 5.45 -12.29
C ILE A 123 -14.22 5.12 -11.12
N THR A 124 -15.02 4.08 -11.27
CA THR A 124 -16.06 3.70 -10.32
C THR A 124 -15.81 2.30 -9.79
N PHE A 125 -16.10 2.12 -8.50
CA PHE A 125 -15.92 0.88 -7.77
C PHE A 125 -17.20 0.55 -7.01
N MET A 126 -17.56 -0.73 -6.98
CA MET A 126 -18.67 -1.22 -6.15
C MET A 126 -18.12 -1.91 -4.91
N CYS A 127 -18.55 -1.46 -3.74
CA CYS A 127 -18.23 -2.04 -2.44
C CYS A 127 -19.52 -2.47 -1.74
N TYR A 128 -19.51 -3.64 -1.11
CA TYR A 128 -20.62 -4.05 -0.26
C TYR A 128 -20.24 -3.84 1.21
N LEU A 129 -20.82 -2.81 1.83
CA LEU A 129 -20.59 -2.51 3.24
C LEU A 129 -21.41 -3.44 4.14
N THR A 130 -20.76 -3.99 5.14
CA THR A 130 -21.39 -4.79 6.20
C THR A 130 -21.54 -4.05 7.52
N LYS A 131 -21.03 -2.80 7.58
CA LYS A 131 -21.03 -1.97 8.78
C LYS A 131 -21.31 -0.52 8.45
N THR A 132 -22.00 0.18 9.34
CA THR A 132 -22.25 1.64 9.29
C THR A 132 -21.42 2.38 10.34
N GLY A 133 -21.31 3.69 10.20
CA GLY A 133 -20.68 4.60 11.16
C GLY A 133 -19.55 5.42 10.54
N GLU A 134 -18.79 6.08 11.40
CA GLU A 134 -17.61 6.84 11.00
C GLU A 134 -16.57 5.94 10.36
N GLY A 135 -16.01 6.40 9.27
CA GLY A 135 -15.00 5.66 8.52
C GLY A 135 -14.07 6.55 7.73
N THR A 136 -13.11 5.92 7.05
CA THR A 136 -12.13 6.58 6.21
C THR A 136 -12.12 5.99 4.81
N ILE A 137 -11.95 6.86 3.82
CA ILE A 137 -11.68 6.49 2.44
C ILE A 137 -10.24 6.90 2.15
N LYS A 138 -9.39 5.91 1.89
CA LYS A 138 -7.98 6.12 1.54
C LYS A 138 -7.76 5.85 0.06
N ILE A 139 -7.19 6.83 -0.63
CA ILE A 139 -6.90 6.77 -2.06
C ILE A 139 -5.37 6.77 -2.22
N GLY A 140 -4.86 5.69 -2.79
CA GLY A 140 -3.47 5.52 -3.17
C GLY A 140 -3.23 6.00 -4.60
N THR A 141 -2.34 6.99 -4.79
CA THR A 141 -1.92 7.49 -6.10
C THR A 141 -0.40 7.40 -6.24
N LEU A 142 0.12 7.42 -7.45
CA LEU A 142 1.58 7.49 -7.65
C LEU A 142 2.13 8.88 -7.28
N PRO A 143 3.36 8.92 -6.71
CA PRO A 143 4.01 10.16 -6.30
C PRO A 143 4.65 10.90 -7.50
N ASN A 144 3.84 11.34 -8.44
CA ASN A 144 4.27 12.15 -9.57
C ASN A 144 4.13 13.65 -9.29
N HIS A 145 4.77 14.46 -10.12
CA HIS A 145 4.70 15.91 -10.03
C HIS A 145 3.67 16.48 -11.00
N ASP A 146 3.09 17.61 -10.60
CA ASP A 146 2.33 18.45 -11.50
C ASP A 146 3.24 19.02 -12.61
N VAL A 147 2.87 18.76 -13.85
CA VAL A 147 3.64 19.19 -15.03
C VAL A 147 3.22 20.60 -15.49
N ASN A 148 1.99 21.01 -15.20
CA ASN A 148 1.38 22.20 -15.78
C ASN A 148 1.07 23.31 -14.74
N GLY A 149 1.43 23.13 -13.47
CA GLY A 149 1.18 24.11 -12.39
C GLY A 149 -0.28 24.20 -11.92
N GLY A 150 -1.14 23.24 -12.31
CA GLY A 150 -2.56 23.20 -11.94
C GLY A 150 -2.90 22.37 -10.71
N GLY A 151 -1.90 21.78 -10.06
CA GLY A 151 -2.05 20.86 -8.95
C GLY A 151 -2.33 19.42 -9.40
N MET A 152 -2.33 18.50 -8.44
CA MET A 152 -2.64 17.09 -8.63
C MET A 152 -3.95 16.80 -7.90
N LYS A 153 -5.08 17.07 -8.57
CA LYS A 153 -6.39 17.13 -7.93
C LYS A 153 -7.33 16.04 -8.45
N PHE A 154 -8.09 15.47 -7.53
CA PHE A 154 -9.22 14.60 -7.83
C PHE A 154 -10.35 14.80 -6.82
N ALA A 155 -11.57 14.51 -7.22
CA ALA A 155 -12.75 14.48 -6.35
C ALA A 155 -13.18 13.04 -6.09
N VAL A 156 -13.78 12.81 -4.93
CA VAL A 156 -14.31 11.51 -4.51
C VAL A 156 -15.81 11.65 -4.28
N TYR A 157 -16.56 10.69 -4.81
CA TYR A 157 -18.02 10.62 -4.69
C TYR A 157 -18.44 9.29 -4.06
N ILE A 158 -19.47 9.33 -3.24
CA ILE A 158 -20.18 8.15 -2.74
C ILE A 158 -21.64 8.24 -3.20
N ASN A 159 -22.09 7.22 -3.93
CA ASN A 159 -23.45 7.14 -4.47
C ASN A 159 -23.84 8.44 -5.22
N GLY A 160 -22.91 8.99 -6.02
CA GLY A 160 -23.06 10.21 -6.79
C GLY A 160 -22.95 11.51 -6.01
N ASN A 161 -22.82 11.48 -4.68
CA ASN A 161 -22.64 12.67 -3.83
C ASN A 161 -21.16 12.92 -3.59
N GLU A 162 -20.72 14.16 -3.78
CA GLU A 162 -19.33 14.54 -3.54
C GLU A 162 -19.00 14.45 -2.04
N VAL A 163 -17.93 13.70 -1.72
CA VAL A 163 -17.37 13.59 -0.38
C VAL A 163 -16.30 14.66 -0.15
N GLY A 164 -15.52 14.97 -1.18
CA GLY A 164 -14.52 16.02 -1.15
C GLY A 164 -13.50 15.97 -2.27
N GLU A 165 -12.76 17.08 -2.39
CA GLU A 165 -11.63 17.21 -3.30
C GLU A 165 -10.30 17.03 -2.56
N ILE A 166 -9.33 16.46 -3.22
CA ILE A 166 -7.96 16.25 -2.73
C ILE A 166 -6.98 16.87 -3.71
N ASP A 167 -6.05 17.69 -3.21
CA ASP A 167 -4.85 18.08 -3.91
C ASP A 167 -3.64 17.42 -3.21
N TYR A 168 -3.03 16.44 -3.87
CA TYR A 168 -1.85 15.75 -3.32
C TYR A 168 -0.52 16.27 -3.88
N SER A 169 -0.54 17.39 -4.60
CA SER A 169 0.66 18.01 -5.13
C SER A 169 1.69 18.29 -4.03
N THR A 170 2.95 18.21 -4.40
CA THR A 170 4.07 18.49 -3.50
C THR A 170 5.00 19.50 -4.13
N LYS A 171 5.53 20.41 -3.32
CA LYS A 171 6.48 21.41 -3.78
C LYS A 171 7.90 20.84 -3.90
N GLY A 172 8.40 20.68 -5.12
CA GLY A 172 9.76 20.23 -5.38
C GLY A 172 10.09 18.91 -4.65
N ARG A 173 11.30 18.79 -4.12
CA ARG A 173 11.78 17.64 -3.32
C ARG A 173 11.54 17.85 -1.83
N SER A 174 10.32 18.23 -1.43
CA SER A 174 9.94 18.36 -0.02
C SER A 174 10.04 17.05 0.75
N GLU A 175 10.05 17.10 2.09
CA GLU A 175 10.03 15.88 2.91
C GLU A 175 8.79 15.03 2.63
N LYS A 176 7.62 15.66 2.43
CA LYS A 176 6.39 14.95 2.05
C LYS A 176 6.57 14.20 0.72
N TRP A 177 7.19 14.83 -0.28
CA TRP A 177 7.49 14.17 -1.55
C TRP A 177 8.44 12.98 -1.36
N LYS A 178 9.51 13.14 -0.57
CA LYS A 178 10.46 12.05 -0.29
C LYS A 178 9.78 10.86 0.37
N GLN A 179 8.91 11.11 1.36
CA GLN A 179 8.15 10.05 2.03
C GLN A 179 7.22 9.32 1.06
N ASN A 180 6.52 10.05 0.20
CA ASN A 180 5.65 9.48 -0.82
C ASN A 180 6.43 8.59 -1.81
N VAL A 181 7.61 9.06 -2.26
CA VAL A 181 8.49 8.30 -3.16
C VAL A 181 9.04 7.05 -2.48
N LEU A 182 9.50 7.15 -1.23
CA LEU A 182 10.00 6.00 -0.47
C LEU A 182 8.92 4.95 -0.23
N ARG A 183 7.67 5.38 -0.08
CA ARG A 183 6.51 4.49 0.04
C ARG A 183 6.06 3.94 -1.32
N ASN A 184 6.51 4.53 -2.43
CA ASN A 184 6.01 4.29 -3.79
C ASN A 184 4.51 4.59 -3.96
N GLN A 185 3.91 5.37 -3.06
CA GLN A 185 2.49 5.70 -3.07
C GLN A 185 2.22 6.98 -2.27
N VAL A 186 1.34 7.84 -2.77
CA VAL A 186 0.72 8.91 -1.98
C VAL A 186 -0.59 8.38 -1.43
N VAL A 187 -0.77 8.39 -0.13
CA VAL A 187 -2.05 8.04 0.49
C VAL A 187 -2.76 9.31 0.92
N SER A 188 -3.91 9.54 0.30
CA SER A 188 -4.82 10.62 0.65
C SER A 188 -6.02 10.06 1.41
N THR A 189 -6.48 10.75 2.46
CA THR A 189 -7.54 10.24 3.34
C THR A 189 -8.68 11.25 3.40
N LEU A 190 -9.91 10.75 3.27
CA LEU A 190 -11.16 11.46 3.53
C LEU A 190 -11.93 10.75 4.64
N ASN A 191 -12.53 11.50 5.55
CA ASN A 191 -13.45 10.95 6.53
C ASN A 191 -14.87 10.97 5.94
N TYR A 192 -15.61 9.90 6.20
CA TYR A 192 -17.01 9.79 5.75
C TYR A 192 -17.83 8.95 6.74
N ASN A 193 -19.06 9.40 6.99
CA ASN A 193 -19.99 8.67 7.86
C ASN A 193 -20.94 7.83 6.99
N PHE A 194 -20.72 6.52 6.96
CA PHE A 194 -21.52 5.57 6.20
C PHE A 194 -22.82 5.27 6.93
N GLN A 195 -23.95 5.72 6.36
CA GLN A 195 -25.26 5.68 7.03
C GLN A 195 -25.95 4.32 6.90
N GLU A 196 -25.69 3.57 5.84
CA GLU A 196 -26.41 2.34 5.52
C GLU A 196 -25.44 1.22 5.13
N VAL A 197 -25.82 -0.02 5.45
CA VAL A 197 -25.16 -1.23 4.94
C VAL A 197 -25.67 -1.54 3.52
N GLY A 198 -24.87 -2.22 2.72
CA GLY A 198 -25.25 -2.61 1.37
C GLY A 198 -24.27 -2.13 0.30
N ASN A 199 -24.74 -2.06 -0.93
CA ASN A 199 -23.92 -1.61 -2.06
C ASN A 199 -23.63 -0.12 -1.99
N VAL A 200 -22.37 0.21 -2.06
CA VAL A 200 -21.86 1.59 -2.13
C VAL A 200 -21.07 1.73 -3.43
N GLU A 201 -21.45 2.71 -4.22
CA GLU A 201 -20.69 3.14 -5.38
C GLU A 201 -19.69 4.22 -4.95
N LEU A 202 -18.38 3.94 -5.12
CA LEU A 202 -17.32 4.92 -4.93
C LEU A 202 -16.77 5.33 -6.27
N THR A 203 -16.80 6.63 -6.58
CA THR A 203 -16.25 7.18 -7.81
C THR A 203 -15.11 8.14 -7.49
N VAL A 204 -13.98 7.99 -8.21
CA VAL A 204 -12.87 8.93 -8.20
C VAL A 204 -12.82 9.64 -9.55
N GLN A 205 -12.98 10.95 -9.54
CA GLN A 205 -12.93 11.80 -10.74
C GLN A 205 -11.65 12.63 -10.76
N SER A 206 -10.91 12.54 -11.85
CA SER A 206 -9.72 13.36 -12.06
C SER A 206 -10.09 14.80 -12.39
N LEU A 207 -9.59 15.76 -11.62
CA LEU A 207 -9.75 17.20 -11.86
C LEU A 207 -8.50 17.82 -12.52
N SER A 208 -7.39 17.11 -12.52
CA SER A 208 -6.12 17.50 -13.14
C SER A 208 -5.64 16.42 -14.11
N PRO A 209 -4.85 16.76 -15.13
CA PRO A 209 -4.23 15.74 -15.97
C PRO A 209 -3.20 14.93 -15.15
N HIS A 210 -2.92 13.70 -15.60
CA HIS A 210 -1.87 12.83 -15.06
C HIS A 210 -2.10 12.32 -13.63
N ILE A 211 -3.34 12.24 -13.17
CA ILE A 211 -3.68 11.51 -11.96
C ILE A 211 -3.49 10.02 -12.25
N ILE A 212 -2.66 9.35 -11.43
CA ILE A 212 -2.40 7.94 -11.58
C ILE A 212 -2.88 7.24 -10.31
N LEU A 213 -4.04 6.61 -10.40
CA LEU A 213 -4.67 5.89 -9.30
C LEU A 213 -4.09 4.49 -9.19
N ASP A 214 -3.79 4.05 -7.98
CA ASP A 214 -3.16 2.76 -7.72
C ASP A 214 -4.09 1.82 -6.94
N GLN A 215 -4.50 2.22 -5.75
CA GLN A 215 -5.34 1.41 -4.85
C GLN A 215 -6.31 2.28 -4.08
N ILE A 216 -7.40 1.66 -3.62
CA ILE A 216 -8.39 2.31 -2.76
C ILE A 216 -8.68 1.42 -1.56
N MET A 217 -8.93 2.04 -0.40
CA MET A 217 -9.36 1.35 0.80
C MET A 217 -10.48 2.12 1.50
N ILE A 218 -11.50 1.41 1.95
CA ILE A 218 -12.53 1.90 2.87
C ILE A 218 -12.39 1.18 4.19
N THR A 219 -12.38 1.93 5.29
CA THR A 219 -12.45 1.40 6.65
C THR A 219 -13.64 2.03 7.36
N VAL A 220 -14.47 1.22 8.02
CA VAL A 220 -15.59 1.70 8.85
C VAL A 220 -15.42 1.17 10.28
N GLY A 221 -15.44 2.06 11.26
CA GLY A 221 -15.11 1.79 12.65
C GLY A 221 -13.69 2.20 13.00
N GLU A 222 -13.04 1.49 13.93
CA GLU A 222 -11.68 1.81 14.34
C GLU A 222 -10.68 1.67 13.19
N GLU A 223 -9.75 2.62 13.11
CA GLU A 223 -8.72 2.60 12.06
C GLU A 223 -7.72 1.48 12.31
N VAL A 224 -7.60 0.58 11.35
CA VAL A 224 -6.59 -0.49 11.37
C VAL A 224 -5.35 -0.01 10.63
N PRO A 225 -4.16 -0.01 11.27
CA PRO A 225 -2.93 0.44 10.64
C PRO A 225 -2.43 -0.62 9.66
N PHE A 226 -2.47 -0.32 8.37
CA PHE A 226 -1.84 -1.12 7.32
C PHE A 226 -0.62 -0.41 6.74
N TYR A 227 0.46 -1.13 6.52
CA TYR A 227 1.59 -0.61 5.75
C TYR A 227 1.24 -0.51 4.26
N GLU A 228 0.60 -1.54 3.73
CA GLU A 228 0.04 -1.61 2.38
C GLU A 228 -1.46 -1.86 2.46
N PHE A 229 -2.21 -1.48 1.43
CA PHE A 229 -3.64 -1.75 1.39
C PHE A 229 -3.87 -3.26 1.28
N PRO A 230 -4.73 -3.84 2.13
CA PRO A 230 -4.94 -5.29 2.19
C PRO A 230 -5.86 -5.77 1.06
N VAL A 231 -5.44 -5.56 -0.19
CA VAL A 231 -6.20 -5.96 -1.37
C VAL A 231 -6.23 -7.48 -1.44
N GLN A 232 -7.42 -8.05 -1.48
CA GLN A 232 -7.60 -9.48 -1.71
C GLN A 232 -7.36 -9.78 -3.19
N MET A 233 -6.47 -10.72 -3.47
CA MET A 233 -6.31 -11.21 -4.84
C MET A 233 -7.59 -11.95 -5.26
N LYS A 234 -8.05 -11.64 -6.47
CA LYS A 234 -9.16 -12.36 -7.10
C LYS A 234 -8.73 -13.76 -7.49
#